data_82b6d3fd13c69d856e4293a28caa01d1
#
_entry.id   82b6d3fd13c69d856e4293a28caa01d1
#
_cell.length_a   1.000
_cell.length_b   1.000
_cell.length_c   1.000
_cell.angle_alpha   90.00
_cell.angle_beta   90.00
_cell.angle_gamma   90.00
#
_symmetry.space_group_name_H-M   'P 1'
#
loop_
_entity.id
_entity.type
_entity.pdbx_description
1 polymer ?
#
loop_
_entity_poly.entity_id
_entity_poly.type
_entity_poly.pdbx_seq_one_letter_code
_entity_poly.pdbx_strand_id
1 'polypeptide(L)'
;MYRSGGSFFYASNESNSQSVFYLVHANTESYNTFHIHIVKREHRGNGCENMKKGMWGVVILALVLITGLSVFYWVDVGEKVVTASTSVNGQEFPICSVETGKKQIAYTFELSGTNQKQEQVEQLLQILRQQEIPATFFATASWIENNRSLAIQICQQGHEIQGLSGQEVCVEQMTARACRKELQTLRETIGTVTEEPCVFFRIPGGEYNNEVLRTVYACGSYPVAWSIDSLDWKDYGAENQVKQMLQTHTLRDGEILRFHAEGENTGEMVSLLHPQLKEEGYEAVTVSQMIVKENYSMETDGRQIPESQNKAIFS
;
A
#
# COMPACT_ATOMS: atom_id res chain seq x y z
N MET A 1 5.36 -7.66 -25.88
CA MET A 1 6.27 -8.74 -26.37
C MET A 1 7.66 -8.47 -25.77
N TYR A 2 7.89 -8.86 -24.52
CA TYR A 2 9.19 -8.71 -23.84
C TYR A 2 9.95 -10.02 -23.97
N ARG A 3 11.13 -9.97 -24.62
CA ARG A 3 12.07 -11.09 -24.66
C ARG A 3 12.87 -11.10 -23.36
N SER A 4 12.64 -12.09 -22.50
CA SER A 4 13.52 -12.42 -21.38
C SER A 4 14.79 -13.08 -21.90
N GLY A 5 15.95 -12.50 -21.59
CA GLY A 5 17.24 -13.05 -21.97
C GLY A 5 17.55 -14.33 -21.18
N GLY A 6 17.73 -15.45 -21.89
CA GLY A 6 18.22 -16.69 -21.30
C GLY A 6 19.75 -16.65 -21.14
N SER A 7 20.25 -16.99 -19.96
CA SER A 7 21.68 -17.19 -19.70
C SER A 7 22.07 -18.62 -20.08
N PHE A 8 23.14 -18.76 -20.90
CA PHE A 8 23.64 -20.05 -21.34
C PHE A 8 24.87 -20.44 -20.53
N PHE A 9 24.90 -21.62 -19.93
CA PHE A 9 26.09 -22.20 -19.32
C PHE A 9 26.53 -23.47 -20.08
N TYR A 10 27.81 -23.55 -20.39
CA TYR A 10 28.42 -24.71 -21.02
C TYR A 10 29.24 -25.48 -20.00
N ALA A 11 29.00 -26.76 -19.86
CA ALA A 11 29.87 -27.68 -19.14
C ALA A 11 30.23 -28.88 -20.06
N SER A 12 31.51 -29.18 -20.15
CA SER A 12 31.98 -30.36 -20.90
C SER A 12 32.57 -31.42 -19.98
N ASN A 13 32.28 -32.67 -20.22
CA ASN A 13 32.88 -33.79 -19.52
C ASN A 13 33.51 -34.75 -20.55
N GLU A 14 34.80 -35.04 -20.41
CA GLU A 14 35.51 -35.99 -21.22
C GLU A 14 35.83 -37.28 -20.45
N SER A 15 35.30 -38.39 -20.86
CA SER A 15 35.78 -39.70 -20.50
C SER A 15 35.80 -40.59 -21.72
N ASN A 16 37.00 -41.15 -22.03
CA ASN A 16 37.26 -42.09 -23.12
C ASN A 16 36.88 -41.59 -24.52
N SER A 17 37.69 -40.67 -25.10
CA SER A 17 37.63 -40.25 -26.49
C SER A 17 36.29 -39.70 -26.97
N GLN A 18 35.41 -39.29 -26.10
CA GLN A 18 34.16 -38.66 -26.45
C GLN A 18 33.93 -37.44 -25.60
N SER A 19 33.75 -36.29 -26.23
CA SER A 19 33.35 -35.06 -25.56
C SER A 19 31.83 -34.98 -25.53
N VAL A 20 31.24 -34.88 -24.33
CA VAL A 20 29.80 -34.73 -24.12
C VAL A 20 29.55 -33.30 -23.65
N PHE A 21 28.81 -32.55 -24.46
CA PHE A 21 28.41 -31.19 -24.12
C PHE A 21 26.99 -31.20 -23.56
N TYR A 22 26.82 -30.56 -22.42
CA TYR A 22 25.49 -30.32 -21.83
C TYR A 22 25.10 -28.85 -22.01
N LEU A 23 23.99 -28.63 -22.68
CA LEU A 23 23.39 -27.31 -22.79
C LEU A 23 22.31 -27.21 -21.69
N VAL A 24 22.51 -26.30 -20.74
CA VAL A 24 21.53 -26.03 -19.71
C VAL A 24 20.76 -24.78 -20.12
N HIS A 25 19.49 -24.95 -20.39
CA HIS A 25 18.58 -23.85 -20.70
C HIS A 25 17.72 -23.60 -19.45
N ALA A 26 17.88 -22.45 -18.81
CA ALA A 26 17.01 -22.02 -17.74
C ALA A 26 15.99 -21.01 -18.29
N ASN A 27 14.71 -21.36 -18.23
CA ASN A 27 13.63 -20.46 -18.59
C ASN A 27 12.79 -20.17 -17.34
N THR A 28 12.61 -18.88 -17.03
CA THR A 28 11.74 -18.43 -15.95
C THR A 28 10.42 -18.01 -16.56
N GLU A 29 9.44 -18.89 -16.57
CA GLU A 29 8.05 -18.54 -16.82
C GLU A 29 7.31 -18.60 -15.50
N SER A 30 6.92 -17.44 -15.00
CA SER A 30 6.09 -17.20 -13.80
C SER A 30 6.61 -17.75 -12.46
N TYR A 31 6.41 -16.95 -11.45
CA TYR A 31 6.77 -17.14 -10.03
C TYR A 31 6.67 -18.61 -9.56
N ASN A 32 7.82 -19.22 -9.22
CA ASN A 32 8.01 -20.49 -8.52
C ASN A 32 8.18 -21.80 -9.30
N THR A 33 8.53 -21.83 -10.61
CA THR A 33 8.89 -23.11 -11.22
C THR A 33 10.12 -22.96 -12.12
N PHE A 34 11.23 -23.63 -11.76
CA PHE A 34 12.43 -23.72 -12.59
C PHE A 34 12.37 -25.01 -13.40
N HIS A 35 12.37 -24.91 -14.72
CA HIS A 35 12.54 -26.05 -15.60
C HIS A 35 13.96 -26.06 -16.15
N ILE A 36 14.69 -27.15 -15.89
CA ILE A 36 16.03 -27.38 -16.39
C ILE A 36 15.95 -28.42 -17.52
N HIS A 37 16.24 -28.01 -18.74
CA HIS A 37 16.38 -28.93 -19.85
C HIS A 37 17.87 -29.20 -20.11
N ILE A 38 18.25 -30.48 -20.00
CA ILE A 38 19.61 -30.94 -20.28
C ILE A 38 19.60 -31.65 -21.63
N VAL A 39 20.26 -31.07 -22.62
CA VAL A 39 20.43 -31.69 -23.94
C VAL A 39 21.83 -32.28 -24.06
N LYS A 40 21.91 -33.60 -24.22
CA LYS A 40 23.16 -34.34 -24.39
C LYS A 40 23.51 -34.36 -25.89
N ARG A 41 24.70 -33.89 -26.25
CA ARG A 41 25.24 -33.99 -27.61
C ARG A 41 26.61 -34.66 -27.57
N GLU A 42 26.75 -35.84 -28.21
CA GLU A 42 27.99 -36.61 -28.24
C GLU A 42 28.82 -36.23 -29.48
N HIS A 43 30.12 -35.96 -29.26
CA HIS A 43 31.09 -35.77 -30.31
C HIS A 43 32.30 -36.66 -30.05
N ARG A 44 32.73 -37.44 -31.07
CA ARG A 44 33.89 -38.34 -30.96
C ARG A 44 35.16 -37.56 -31.35
N GLY A 45 36.11 -37.48 -30.44
CA GLY A 45 37.44 -36.90 -30.70
C GLY A 45 38.47 -37.40 -29.66
N ASN A 46 39.68 -37.75 -30.15
CA ASN A 46 40.76 -38.36 -29.38
C ASN A 46 41.60 -37.29 -28.65
N GLY A 47 41.86 -37.47 -27.35
CA GLY A 47 43.05 -36.89 -26.70
C GLY A 47 42.85 -36.17 -25.36
N CYS A 48 43.56 -36.69 -24.40
CA CYS A 48 44.18 -36.03 -23.23
C CYS A 48 43.60 -36.18 -21.85
N GLU A 49 44.33 -36.89 -21.03
CA GLU A 49 44.01 -37.39 -19.67
C GLU A 49 44.18 -36.40 -18.51
N ASN A 50 44.66 -35.19 -18.78
CA ASN A 50 45.05 -34.21 -17.72
C ASN A 50 44.03 -33.14 -17.35
N MET A 51 42.86 -33.15 -17.97
CA MET A 51 41.83 -32.13 -17.69
C MET A 51 40.85 -32.47 -16.56
N LYS A 52 40.86 -33.72 -16.05
CA LYS A 52 39.86 -34.17 -15.06
C LYS A 52 39.96 -33.51 -13.69
N LYS A 53 41.15 -33.08 -13.26
CA LYS A 53 41.31 -32.46 -11.92
C LYS A 53 40.90 -30.99 -11.89
N GLY A 54 41.05 -30.25 -12.97
CA GLY A 54 40.62 -28.82 -13.05
C GLY A 54 39.12 -28.63 -13.13
N MET A 55 38.43 -29.57 -13.79
CA MET A 55 36.99 -29.45 -14.04
C MET A 55 36.12 -29.71 -12.79
N TRP A 56 36.54 -30.67 -11.92
CA TRP A 56 35.90 -30.88 -10.62
C TRP A 56 36.04 -29.65 -9.70
N GLY A 57 37.16 -28.95 -9.77
CA GLY A 57 37.38 -27.69 -9.05
C GLY A 57 36.42 -26.57 -9.50
N VAL A 58 36.17 -26.45 -10.80
CA VAL A 58 35.25 -25.44 -11.35
C VAL A 58 33.78 -25.78 -11.01
N VAL A 59 33.39 -27.07 -11.08
CA VAL A 59 32.04 -27.49 -10.70
C VAL A 59 31.77 -27.29 -9.21
N ILE A 60 32.75 -27.63 -8.36
CA ILE A 60 32.66 -27.41 -6.92
C ILE A 60 32.59 -25.90 -6.62
N LEU A 61 33.41 -25.07 -7.29
CA LEU A 61 33.39 -23.63 -7.12
C LEU A 61 32.05 -23.04 -7.55
N ALA A 62 31.48 -23.50 -8.68
CA ALA A 62 30.16 -23.06 -9.14
C ALA A 62 29.04 -23.48 -8.17
N LEU A 63 29.08 -24.70 -7.61
CA LEU A 63 28.14 -25.16 -6.60
C LEU A 63 28.26 -24.36 -5.30
N VAL A 64 29.48 -24.04 -4.86
CA VAL A 64 29.71 -23.21 -3.68
C VAL A 64 29.25 -21.76 -3.90
N LEU A 65 29.42 -21.22 -5.10
CA LEU A 65 28.89 -19.90 -5.45
C LEU A 65 27.35 -19.89 -5.53
N ILE A 66 26.75 -20.93 -6.11
CA ILE A 66 25.29 -21.04 -6.18
C ILE A 66 24.68 -21.24 -4.80
N THR A 67 25.28 -22.10 -3.97
CA THR A 67 24.82 -22.28 -2.57
C THR A 67 25.13 -21.07 -1.72
N GLY A 68 26.27 -20.40 -1.89
CA GLY A 68 26.61 -19.14 -1.22
C GLY A 68 25.66 -18.02 -1.61
N LEU A 69 25.35 -17.86 -2.91
CA LEU A 69 24.36 -16.88 -3.38
C LEU A 69 22.93 -17.21 -2.93
N SER A 70 22.56 -18.49 -2.89
CA SER A 70 21.25 -18.88 -2.36
C SER A 70 21.15 -18.64 -0.86
N VAL A 71 22.19 -18.95 -0.08
CA VAL A 71 22.24 -18.65 1.36
C VAL A 71 22.27 -17.13 1.58
N PHE A 72 23.03 -16.39 0.79
CA PHE A 72 23.05 -14.90 0.86
C PHE A 72 21.67 -14.31 0.51
N TYR A 73 21.00 -14.85 -0.52
CA TYR A 73 19.63 -14.44 -0.87
C TYR A 73 18.61 -14.82 0.23
N TRP A 74 18.77 -15.97 0.89
CA TRP A 74 17.92 -16.37 2.02
C TRP A 74 18.25 -15.63 3.31
N VAL A 75 19.48 -15.19 3.51
CA VAL A 75 19.89 -14.39 4.69
C VAL A 75 19.54 -12.90 4.53
N ASP A 76 19.55 -12.37 3.29
CA ASP A 76 19.13 -10.98 3.02
C ASP A 76 17.61 -10.82 2.89
N VAL A 77 16.90 -11.92 2.58
CA VAL A 77 15.44 -12.09 2.78
C VAL A 77 15.16 -12.65 4.19
N GLY A 78 16.09 -12.48 5.13
CA GLY A 78 15.80 -12.61 6.55
C GLY A 78 14.64 -11.66 6.82
N GLU A 79 13.43 -12.24 6.94
CA GLU A 79 12.21 -11.55 7.34
C GLU A 79 12.59 -10.58 8.44
N LYS A 80 12.62 -9.28 8.12
CA LYS A 80 12.39 -8.28 9.15
C LYS A 80 11.06 -8.69 9.73
N VAL A 81 11.09 -9.28 10.91
CA VAL A 81 9.88 -9.52 11.68
C VAL A 81 9.28 -8.13 11.89
N VAL A 82 8.34 -7.78 11.02
CA VAL A 82 7.58 -6.55 11.14
C VAL A 82 6.74 -6.74 12.37
N THR A 83 7.19 -6.19 13.49
CA THR A 83 6.46 -6.18 14.74
C THR A 83 5.42 -5.06 14.69
N ALA A 84 4.39 -5.24 13.87
CA ALA A 84 3.20 -4.43 13.94
C ALA A 84 2.15 -5.23 14.69
N SER A 85 1.78 -4.81 15.89
CA SER A 85 0.64 -5.37 16.61
C SER A 85 -0.61 -4.61 16.21
N THR A 86 -1.36 -5.18 15.26
CA THR A 86 -2.63 -4.62 14.75
C THR A 86 -3.82 -5.00 15.61
N SER A 87 -3.62 -5.87 16.60
CA SER A 87 -4.68 -6.36 17.48
C SER A 87 -4.44 -6.05 18.95
N VAL A 88 -5.51 -5.69 19.65
CA VAL A 88 -5.54 -5.53 21.09
C VAL A 88 -6.53 -6.54 21.67
N ASN A 89 -6.08 -7.39 22.58
CA ASN A 89 -6.92 -8.46 23.17
C ASN A 89 -7.58 -9.38 22.13
N GLY A 90 -6.93 -9.60 20.96
CA GLY A 90 -7.46 -10.43 19.87
C GLY A 90 -8.47 -9.75 18.97
N GLN A 91 -8.77 -8.47 19.18
CA GLN A 91 -9.58 -7.65 18.31
C GLN A 91 -8.67 -6.79 17.42
N GLU A 92 -8.93 -6.81 16.12
CA GLU A 92 -8.25 -5.96 15.14
C GLU A 92 -8.91 -4.57 15.12
N PHE A 93 -8.12 -3.53 14.80
CA PHE A 93 -8.60 -2.16 14.66
C PHE A 93 -8.11 -1.57 13.34
N PRO A 94 -8.94 -0.74 12.65
CA PRO A 94 -8.47 0.11 11.59
C PRO A 94 -7.65 1.26 12.17
N ILE A 95 -6.81 1.87 11.36
CA ILE A 95 -6.07 3.07 11.76
C ILE A 95 -7.03 4.26 11.72
N CYS A 96 -7.34 4.82 12.88
CA CYS A 96 -8.22 5.98 13.02
C CYS A 96 -7.46 7.29 13.26
N SER A 97 -6.28 7.21 13.89
CA SER A 97 -5.35 8.31 14.12
C SER A 97 -3.94 7.79 14.36
N VAL A 98 -2.95 8.67 14.41
CA VAL A 98 -1.53 8.30 14.61
C VAL A 98 -0.90 9.19 15.66
N GLU A 99 -0.14 8.64 16.60
CA GLU A 99 0.70 9.43 17.49
C GLU A 99 1.95 9.89 16.75
N THR A 100 1.90 11.10 16.19
CA THR A 100 3.01 11.64 15.39
C THR A 100 4.04 12.40 16.21
N GLY A 101 3.68 12.81 17.43
CA GLY A 101 4.49 13.70 18.28
C GLY A 101 4.62 15.12 17.72
N LYS A 102 3.85 15.45 16.69
CA LYS A 102 3.80 16.76 16.03
C LYS A 102 2.34 17.10 15.78
N LYS A 103 1.98 18.38 15.84
CA LYS A 103 0.61 18.82 15.51
C LYS A 103 0.34 18.63 14.00
N GLN A 104 0.09 17.39 13.60
CA GLN A 104 -0.28 17.01 12.25
C GLN A 104 -1.72 16.55 12.17
N ILE A 105 -2.36 16.77 11.04
CA ILE A 105 -3.73 16.37 10.77
C ILE A 105 -3.90 15.97 9.32
N ALA A 106 -4.68 14.91 9.05
CA ALA A 106 -4.96 14.47 7.70
C ALA A 106 -6.40 14.80 7.29
N TYR A 107 -6.54 15.60 6.23
CA TYR A 107 -7.82 15.79 5.57
C TYR A 107 -8.07 14.63 4.62
N THR A 108 -9.18 13.90 4.84
CA THR A 108 -9.55 12.80 3.96
C THR A 108 -10.95 13.00 3.39
N PHE A 109 -11.10 12.73 2.09
CA PHE A 109 -12.32 12.97 1.33
C PHE A 109 -12.78 11.67 0.67
N GLU A 110 -14.06 11.30 0.85
CA GLU A 110 -14.64 10.13 0.19
C GLU A 110 -15.26 10.52 -1.14
N LEU A 111 -15.00 9.69 -2.17
CA LEU A 111 -15.47 9.82 -3.55
C LEU A 111 -16.18 8.52 -3.94
N SER A 112 -17.50 8.50 -3.81
CA SER A 112 -18.32 7.30 -4.08
C SER A 112 -19.54 7.57 -4.96
N GLY A 113 -19.84 8.83 -5.22
CA GLY A 113 -21.02 9.26 -5.95
C GLY A 113 -20.98 9.00 -7.45
N THR A 114 -22.06 9.30 -8.11
CA THR A 114 -22.18 9.29 -9.57
C THR A 114 -21.73 10.65 -10.12
N ASN A 115 -21.40 10.72 -11.41
CA ASN A 115 -20.78 11.87 -12.13
C ASN A 115 -21.50 13.24 -12.00
N GLN A 116 -22.56 13.36 -11.21
CA GLN A 116 -23.38 14.58 -11.15
C GLN A 116 -22.81 15.70 -10.27
N LYS A 117 -21.72 15.42 -9.53
CA LYS A 117 -21.15 16.39 -8.55
C LYS A 117 -19.67 16.70 -8.79
N GLN A 118 -19.22 16.65 -10.04
CA GLN A 118 -17.83 17.00 -10.41
C GLN A 118 -17.47 18.44 -10.04
N GLU A 119 -18.44 19.35 -10.17
CA GLU A 119 -18.24 20.77 -9.85
C GLU A 119 -17.86 20.96 -8.37
N GLN A 120 -18.49 20.24 -7.45
CA GLN A 120 -18.16 20.29 -6.02
C GLN A 120 -16.72 19.84 -5.75
N VAL A 121 -16.29 18.76 -6.42
CA VAL A 121 -14.92 18.25 -6.29
C VAL A 121 -13.91 19.26 -6.86
N GLU A 122 -14.21 19.88 -8.00
CA GLU A 122 -13.34 20.92 -8.60
C GLU A 122 -13.25 22.16 -7.70
N GLN A 123 -14.35 22.59 -7.10
CA GLN A 123 -14.37 23.69 -6.13
C GLN A 123 -13.55 23.35 -4.89
N LEU A 124 -13.71 22.13 -4.35
CA LEU A 124 -12.90 21.65 -3.24
C LEU A 124 -11.40 21.68 -3.58
N LEU A 125 -11.00 21.17 -4.76
CA LEU A 125 -9.60 21.22 -5.21
C LEU A 125 -9.04 22.63 -5.32
N GLN A 126 -9.87 23.60 -5.71
CA GLN A 126 -9.46 25.02 -5.74
C GLN A 126 -9.19 25.53 -4.32
N ILE A 127 -10.04 25.19 -3.35
CA ILE A 127 -9.87 25.57 -1.94
C ILE A 127 -8.61 24.93 -1.35
N LEU A 128 -8.42 23.63 -1.55
CA LEU A 128 -7.24 22.90 -1.08
C LEU A 128 -5.95 23.51 -1.62
N ARG A 129 -5.93 23.87 -2.92
CA ARG A 129 -4.79 24.54 -3.54
C ARG A 129 -4.55 25.96 -2.99
N GLN A 130 -5.62 26.74 -2.79
CA GLN A 130 -5.50 28.12 -2.27
C GLN A 130 -4.97 28.17 -0.84
N GLN A 131 -5.29 27.15 -0.04
CA GLN A 131 -4.86 27.04 1.36
C GLN A 131 -3.65 26.12 1.55
N GLU A 132 -3.08 25.60 0.44
CA GLU A 132 -1.91 24.71 0.46
C GLU A 132 -2.13 23.45 1.29
N ILE A 133 -3.33 22.86 1.24
CA ILE A 133 -3.71 21.66 2.01
C ILE A 133 -3.42 20.41 1.17
N PRO A 134 -2.40 19.59 1.50
CA PRO A 134 -2.31 18.25 0.96
C PRO A 134 -3.44 17.38 1.55
N ALA A 135 -3.99 16.48 0.74
CA ALA A 135 -5.14 15.68 1.15
C ALA A 135 -5.10 14.26 0.60
N THR A 136 -5.85 13.36 1.24
CA THR A 136 -6.04 11.99 0.77
C THR A 136 -7.48 11.78 0.35
N PHE A 137 -7.68 11.36 -0.89
CA PHE A 137 -8.99 11.02 -1.43
C PHE A 137 -9.17 9.50 -1.41
N PHE A 138 -10.17 9.02 -0.70
CA PHE A 138 -10.59 7.62 -0.75
C PHE A 138 -11.69 7.46 -1.80
N ALA A 139 -11.38 6.79 -2.90
CA ALA A 139 -12.25 6.69 -4.06
C ALA A 139 -12.63 5.24 -4.38
N THR A 140 -13.90 5.03 -4.79
CA THR A 140 -14.33 3.74 -5.32
C THR A 140 -13.76 3.51 -6.73
N ALA A 141 -13.57 2.26 -7.12
CA ALA A 141 -13.10 1.93 -8.47
C ALA A 141 -14.04 2.50 -9.55
N SER A 142 -15.35 2.41 -9.33
CA SER A 142 -16.36 2.94 -10.26
C SER A 142 -16.29 4.45 -10.39
N TRP A 143 -16.05 5.19 -9.29
CA TRP A 143 -15.86 6.63 -9.36
C TRP A 143 -14.63 7.01 -10.19
N ILE A 144 -13.50 6.34 -9.98
CA ILE A 144 -12.25 6.58 -10.71
C ILE A 144 -12.43 6.29 -12.20
N GLU A 145 -13.07 5.17 -12.56
CA GLU A 145 -13.32 4.81 -13.95
C GLU A 145 -14.19 5.83 -14.68
N ASN A 146 -15.18 6.37 -13.99
CA ASN A 146 -16.09 7.37 -14.54
C ASN A 146 -15.49 8.79 -14.56
N ASN A 147 -14.48 9.07 -13.72
CA ASN A 147 -13.91 10.42 -13.53
C ASN A 147 -12.38 10.43 -13.75
N ARG A 148 -11.87 9.69 -14.73
CA ARG A 148 -10.42 9.50 -14.96
C ARG A 148 -9.64 10.81 -14.99
N SER A 149 -10.13 11.82 -15.72
CA SER A 149 -9.47 13.12 -15.83
C SER A 149 -9.36 13.83 -14.48
N LEU A 150 -10.40 13.75 -13.67
CA LEU A 150 -10.43 14.37 -12.35
C LEU A 150 -9.55 13.61 -11.35
N ALA A 151 -9.52 12.27 -11.43
CA ALA A 151 -8.60 11.44 -10.64
C ALA A 151 -7.13 11.79 -10.93
N ILE A 152 -6.76 11.93 -12.20
CA ILE A 152 -5.41 12.35 -12.60
C ILE A 152 -5.13 13.76 -12.07
N GLN A 153 -6.08 14.69 -12.18
CA GLN A 153 -5.94 16.06 -11.69
C GLN A 153 -5.71 16.13 -10.18
N ILE A 154 -6.41 15.31 -9.38
CA ILE A 154 -6.20 15.19 -7.94
C ILE A 154 -4.74 14.87 -7.63
N CYS A 155 -4.18 13.85 -8.27
CA CYS A 155 -2.78 13.45 -8.08
C CYS A 155 -1.79 14.53 -8.57
N GLN A 156 -2.05 15.16 -9.73
CA GLN A 156 -1.21 16.23 -10.28
C GLN A 156 -1.17 17.49 -9.40
N GLN A 157 -2.18 17.71 -8.57
CA GLN A 157 -2.21 18.81 -7.61
C GLN A 157 -1.53 18.47 -6.26
N GLY A 158 -0.90 17.29 -6.14
CA GLY A 158 -0.15 16.88 -4.95
C GLY A 158 -0.99 16.20 -3.88
N HIS A 159 -2.22 15.81 -4.21
CA HIS A 159 -3.05 14.96 -3.35
C HIS A 159 -2.83 13.49 -3.70
N GLU A 160 -3.24 12.56 -2.81
CA GLU A 160 -3.19 11.13 -3.09
C GLU A 160 -4.58 10.53 -3.23
N ILE A 161 -4.71 9.47 -4.07
CA ILE A 161 -5.92 8.66 -4.17
C ILE A 161 -5.66 7.29 -3.58
N GLN A 162 -6.58 6.84 -2.71
CA GLN A 162 -6.53 5.54 -2.05
C GLN A 162 -7.89 4.83 -2.19
N GLY A 163 -7.95 3.54 -1.83
CA GLY A 163 -9.11 2.72 -2.08
C GLY A 163 -10.25 2.92 -1.09
N LEU A 164 -11.45 3.23 -1.60
CA LEU A 164 -12.71 3.16 -0.88
C LEU A 164 -13.49 1.93 -1.34
N SER A 165 -14.01 1.13 -0.41
CA SER A 165 -14.89 0.02 -0.78
C SER A 165 -16.16 0.55 -1.46
N GLY A 166 -16.47 -0.01 -2.64
CA GLY A 166 -17.69 0.32 -3.38
C GLY A 166 -18.91 -0.49 -2.93
N GLN A 167 -18.71 -1.43 -2.02
CA GLN A 167 -19.80 -2.26 -1.54
C GLN A 167 -20.48 -1.59 -0.34
N GLU A 168 -21.71 -1.13 -0.53
CA GLU A 168 -22.63 -0.77 0.56
C GLU A 168 -23.11 -2.01 1.35
N VAL A 169 -22.41 -3.12 1.21
CA VAL A 169 -22.72 -4.35 1.94
C VAL A 169 -22.39 -4.13 3.40
N CYS A 170 -23.34 -4.41 4.29
CA CYS A 170 -23.06 -4.59 5.71
C CYS A 170 -21.74 -5.33 5.87
N VAL A 171 -20.77 -4.70 6.48
CA VAL A 171 -19.40 -5.24 6.64
C VAL A 171 -19.41 -6.61 7.31
N GLU A 172 -20.43 -6.88 8.12
CA GLU A 172 -20.74 -8.19 8.71
C GLU A 172 -20.86 -9.31 7.66
N GLN A 173 -21.23 -8.97 6.42
CA GLN A 173 -21.42 -9.92 5.32
C GLN A 173 -20.26 -9.97 4.33
N MET A 174 -19.26 -9.07 4.46
CA MET A 174 -18.09 -9.07 3.59
C MET A 174 -17.19 -10.26 3.92
N THR A 175 -17.07 -11.20 2.98
CA THR A 175 -16.16 -12.34 3.11
C THR A 175 -14.73 -11.96 2.76
N ALA A 176 -13.74 -12.69 3.28
CA ALA A 176 -12.33 -12.52 2.93
C ALA A 176 -12.08 -12.61 1.41
N ARG A 177 -12.85 -13.43 0.70
CA ARG A 177 -12.75 -13.55 -0.78
C ARG A 177 -13.24 -12.27 -1.48
N ALA A 178 -14.35 -11.71 -1.05
CA ALA A 178 -14.90 -10.48 -1.60
C ALA A 178 -13.94 -9.30 -1.33
N CYS A 179 -13.45 -9.19 -0.11
CA CYS A 179 -12.47 -8.18 0.29
C CYS A 179 -11.19 -8.24 -0.56
N ARG A 180 -10.60 -9.43 -0.75
CA ARG A 180 -9.42 -9.59 -1.62
C ARG A 180 -9.68 -9.17 -3.07
N LYS A 181 -10.83 -9.54 -3.62
CA LYS A 181 -11.21 -9.15 -4.98
C LYS A 181 -11.33 -7.64 -5.11
N GLU A 182 -11.95 -7.00 -4.15
CA GLU A 182 -12.14 -5.55 -4.13
C GLU A 182 -10.80 -4.81 -4.03
N LEU A 183 -9.94 -5.23 -3.11
CA LEU A 183 -8.57 -4.69 -2.98
C LEU A 183 -7.78 -4.81 -4.29
N GLN A 184 -7.89 -5.96 -4.96
CA GLN A 184 -7.25 -6.16 -6.27
C GLN A 184 -7.80 -5.19 -7.32
N THR A 185 -9.13 -5.09 -7.43
CA THR A 185 -9.78 -4.16 -8.38
C THR A 185 -9.35 -2.72 -8.13
N LEU A 186 -9.35 -2.27 -6.87
CA LEU A 186 -8.92 -0.92 -6.51
C LEU A 186 -7.46 -0.65 -6.87
N ARG A 187 -6.55 -1.59 -6.58
CA ARG A 187 -5.13 -1.46 -6.94
C ARG A 187 -4.92 -1.36 -8.44
N GLU A 188 -5.61 -2.22 -9.21
CA GLU A 188 -5.52 -2.21 -10.67
C GLU A 188 -6.09 -0.91 -11.25
N THR A 189 -7.26 -0.46 -10.76
CA THR A 189 -7.91 0.77 -11.25
C THR A 189 -7.08 2.00 -10.90
N ILE A 190 -6.69 2.18 -9.63
CA ILE A 190 -5.90 3.33 -9.18
C ILE A 190 -4.55 3.34 -9.90
N GLY A 191 -3.81 2.24 -9.88
CA GLY A 191 -2.50 2.16 -10.53
C GLY A 191 -2.55 2.39 -12.04
N THR A 192 -3.63 1.97 -12.73
CA THR A 192 -3.79 2.19 -14.17
C THR A 192 -4.14 3.65 -14.51
N VAL A 193 -4.90 4.32 -13.65
CA VAL A 193 -5.40 5.67 -13.93
C VAL A 193 -4.45 6.75 -13.43
N THR A 194 -3.88 6.55 -12.24
CA THR A 194 -3.08 7.59 -11.56
C THR A 194 -1.58 7.32 -11.57
N GLU A 195 -1.16 6.09 -11.94
CA GLU A 195 0.21 5.58 -11.83
C GLU A 195 0.73 5.51 -10.37
N GLU A 196 -0.14 5.74 -9.38
CA GLU A 196 0.20 5.76 -7.96
C GLU A 196 -0.21 4.43 -7.27
N PRO A 197 0.49 4.03 -6.20
CA PRO A 197 0.17 2.80 -5.49
C PRO A 197 -1.06 2.97 -4.58
N CYS A 198 -1.99 2.02 -4.61
CA CYS A 198 -3.07 1.91 -3.64
C CYS A 198 -2.64 0.99 -2.48
N VAL A 199 -2.33 1.57 -1.33
CA VAL A 199 -1.91 0.83 -0.12
C VAL A 199 -2.88 0.97 1.04
N PHE A 200 -3.71 2.01 1.05
CA PHE A 200 -4.72 2.22 2.08
C PHE A 200 -6.10 1.84 1.58
N PHE A 201 -6.90 1.28 2.48
CA PHE A 201 -8.23 0.81 2.17
C PHE A 201 -9.21 1.27 3.24
N ARG A 202 -10.31 1.90 2.81
CA ARG A 202 -11.38 2.37 3.70
C ARG A 202 -12.69 1.66 3.36
N ILE A 203 -13.42 1.28 4.40
CA ILE A 203 -14.80 0.80 4.27
C ILE A 203 -15.73 1.97 4.63
N PRO A 204 -16.71 2.29 3.78
CA PRO A 204 -17.73 3.28 4.08
C PRO A 204 -18.44 2.96 5.41
N GLY A 205 -18.82 4.00 6.16
CA GLY A 205 -19.51 3.83 7.44
C GLY A 205 -18.59 3.50 8.62
N GLY A 206 -17.35 3.08 8.40
CA GLY A 206 -16.37 2.82 9.48
C GLY A 206 -16.63 1.55 10.27
N GLU A 207 -17.54 0.69 9.85
CA GLU A 207 -17.79 -0.60 10.47
C GLU A 207 -16.82 -1.65 9.91
N TYR A 208 -16.11 -2.36 10.78
CA TYR A 208 -15.13 -3.38 10.42
C TYR A 208 -15.37 -4.64 11.24
N ASN A 209 -15.14 -5.81 10.62
CA ASN A 209 -15.02 -7.06 11.36
C ASN A 209 -13.56 -7.57 11.29
N ASN A 210 -13.18 -8.41 12.25
CA ASN A 210 -11.81 -8.94 12.35
C ASN A 210 -11.37 -9.70 11.10
N GLU A 211 -12.26 -10.41 10.40
CA GLU A 211 -11.93 -11.16 9.20
C GLU A 211 -11.54 -10.22 8.05
N VAL A 212 -12.28 -9.15 7.87
CA VAL A 212 -11.98 -8.12 6.87
C VAL A 212 -10.65 -7.43 7.18
N LEU A 213 -10.45 -6.97 8.42
CA LEU A 213 -9.22 -6.29 8.82
C LEU A 213 -7.98 -7.18 8.62
N ARG A 214 -8.03 -8.43 9.08
CA ARG A 214 -6.94 -9.41 8.85
C ARG A 214 -6.70 -9.66 7.36
N THR A 215 -7.76 -9.69 6.57
CA THR A 215 -7.65 -9.87 5.11
C THR A 215 -6.97 -8.68 4.45
N VAL A 216 -7.29 -7.45 4.85
CA VAL A 216 -6.66 -6.23 4.35
C VAL A 216 -5.15 -6.24 4.65
N TYR A 217 -4.78 -6.50 5.91
CA TYR A 217 -3.37 -6.61 6.31
C TYR A 217 -2.64 -7.75 5.59
N ALA A 218 -3.26 -8.93 5.48
CA ALA A 218 -2.68 -10.08 4.78
C ALA A 218 -2.48 -9.83 3.28
N CYS A 219 -3.22 -8.89 2.69
CA CYS A 219 -3.02 -8.43 1.33
C CYS A 219 -1.96 -7.32 1.20
N GLY A 220 -1.26 -6.95 2.30
CA GLY A 220 -0.28 -5.86 2.30
C GLY A 220 -0.91 -4.48 2.11
N SER A 221 -2.18 -4.32 2.54
CA SER A 221 -2.86 -3.02 2.65
C SER A 221 -3.09 -2.68 4.11
N TYR A 222 -3.38 -1.41 4.37
CA TYR A 222 -3.67 -0.88 5.70
C TYR A 222 -5.12 -0.39 5.75
N PRO A 223 -5.96 -0.91 6.66
CA PRO A 223 -7.32 -0.41 6.84
C PRO A 223 -7.28 0.94 7.55
N VAL A 224 -7.86 1.97 6.93
CA VAL A 224 -7.88 3.34 7.44
C VAL A 224 -9.32 3.80 7.62
N ALA A 225 -9.65 4.20 8.84
CA ALA A 225 -10.89 4.88 9.17
C ALA A 225 -10.64 6.38 9.41
N TRP A 226 -11.28 6.94 10.41
CA TRP A 226 -11.13 8.32 10.85
C TRP A 226 -11.34 8.41 12.35
N SER A 227 -10.81 9.43 12.95
CA SER A 227 -11.06 9.78 14.36
C SER A 227 -12.13 10.87 14.49
N ILE A 228 -12.29 11.70 13.47
CA ILE A 228 -13.26 12.80 13.48
C ILE A 228 -14.09 12.79 12.20
N ASP A 229 -15.39 12.64 12.33
CA ASP A 229 -16.36 12.77 11.24
C ASP A 229 -16.85 14.22 11.18
N SER A 230 -16.71 14.85 10.03
CA SER A 230 -17.14 16.23 9.80
C SER A 230 -18.66 16.40 9.82
N LEU A 231 -19.41 15.33 9.56
CA LEU A 231 -20.84 15.33 9.34
C LEU A 231 -21.29 16.31 8.24
N ASP A 232 -20.43 16.58 7.25
CA ASP A 232 -20.66 17.52 6.15
C ASP A 232 -21.86 17.16 5.25
N TRP A 233 -22.29 15.89 5.32
CA TRP A 233 -23.49 15.39 4.64
C TRP A 233 -24.80 15.83 5.32
N LYS A 234 -24.74 16.42 6.52
CA LYS A 234 -25.91 16.97 7.23
C LYS A 234 -26.08 18.45 6.90
N ASP A 235 -27.32 18.85 6.74
CA ASP A 235 -27.67 20.24 6.41
C ASP A 235 -27.77 21.11 7.69
N TYR A 236 -26.64 21.31 8.36
CA TYR A 236 -26.55 22.19 9.55
C TYR A 236 -25.85 23.51 9.27
N GLY A 237 -25.38 23.72 8.02
CA GLY A 237 -24.55 24.84 7.59
C GLY A 237 -23.09 24.71 8.04
N ALA A 238 -22.17 25.13 7.18
CA ALA A 238 -20.73 24.93 7.34
C ALA A 238 -20.18 25.52 8.65
N GLU A 239 -20.56 26.74 8.99
CA GLU A 239 -20.10 27.41 10.23
C GLU A 239 -20.50 26.63 11.50
N ASN A 240 -21.75 26.16 11.56
CA ASN A 240 -22.24 25.41 12.72
C ASN A 240 -21.54 24.05 12.82
N GLN A 241 -21.32 23.37 11.69
CA GLN A 241 -20.63 22.07 11.66
C GLN A 241 -19.18 22.21 12.11
N VAL A 242 -18.44 23.20 11.62
CA VAL A 242 -17.07 23.49 12.06
C VAL A 242 -17.02 23.81 13.56
N LYS A 243 -17.92 24.68 14.04
CA LYS A 243 -18.02 25.01 15.46
C LYS A 243 -18.31 23.78 16.32
N GLN A 244 -19.27 22.95 15.91
CA GLN A 244 -19.60 21.71 16.61
C GLN A 244 -18.42 20.77 16.63
N MET A 245 -17.74 20.55 15.49
CA MET A 245 -16.56 19.69 15.38
C MET A 245 -15.45 20.11 16.35
N LEU A 246 -15.11 21.40 16.41
CA LEU A 246 -14.09 21.93 17.31
C LEU A 246 -14.50 21.92 18.80
N GLN A 247 -15.79 22.00 19.10
CA GLN A 247 -16.29 21.97 20.46
C GLN A 247 -16.45 20.56 21.04
N THR A 248 -16.76 19.57 20.19
CA THR A 248 -17.02 18.19 20.62
C THR A 248 -15.76 17.33 20.67
N HIS A 249 -14.72 17.71 19.96
CA HIS A 249 -13.48 16.96 19.89
C HIS A 249 -12.31 17.74 20.47
N THR A 250 -11.60 17.13 21.41
CA THR A 250 -10.27 17.60 21.77
C THR A 250 -9.28 17.09 20.73
N LEU A 251 -8.80 17.98 19.88
CA LEU A 251 -7.87 17.62 18.83
C LEU A 251 -6.53 17.15 19.41
N ARG A 252 -6.11 15.98 19.02
CA ARG A 252 -4.77 15.44 19.29
C ARG A 252 -3.92 15.53 18.01
N ASP A 253 -2.64 15.28 18.12
CA ASP A 253 -1.77 15.09 16.97
C ASP A 253 -2.20 13.85 16.17
N GLY A 254 -2.08 13.94 14.86
CA GLY A 254 -2.32 12.83 13.94
C GLY A 254 -3.78 12.40 13.78
N GLU A 255 -4.73 13.32 14.02
CA GLU A 255 -6.15 13.05 13.74
C GLU A 255 -6.40 12.89 12.24
N ILE A 256 -7.26 11.94 11.87
CA ILE A 256 -7.75 11.73 10.49
C ILE A 256 -9.18 12.26 10.42
N LEU A 257 -9.37 13.32 9.64
CA LEU A 257 -10.68 13.93 9.41
C LEU A 257 -11.37 13.28 8.22
N ARG A 258 -12.65 12.95 8.36
CA ARG A 258 -13.48 12.45 7.27
C ARG A 258 -14.41 13.52 6.74
N PHE A 259 -14.42 13.65 5.41
CA PHE A 259 -15.34 14.48 4.63
C PHE A 259 -15.84 13.69 3.41
N HIS A 260 -16.91 14.19 2.80
CA HIS A 260 -17.41 13.72 1.51
C HIS A 260 -17.08 14.77 0.44
N ALA A 261 -16.23 14.43 -0.53
CA ALA A 261 -15.76 15.40 -1.54
C ALA A 261 -16.89 16.03 -2.37
N GLU A 262 -18.00 15.32 -2.48
CA GLU A 262 -19.20 15.72 -3.22
C GLU A 262 -20.25 16.41 -2.33
N GLY A 263 -19.92 16.72 -1.06
CA GLY A 263 -20.79 17.41 -0.12
C GLY A 263 -20.96 18.89 -0.46
N GLU A 264 -22.17 19.41 -0.32
CA GLU A 264 -22.46 20.83 -0.65
C GLU A 264 -21.73 21.80 0.27
N ASN A 265 -21.57 21.45 1.56
CA ASN A 265 -20.93 22.29 2.55
C ASN A 265 -19.43 22.00 2.73
N THR A 266 -18.89 20.95 2.11
CA THR A 266 -17.53 20.46 2.35
C THR A 266 -16.47 21.48 2.05
N GLY A 267 -16.51 22.13 0.91
CA GLY A 267 -15.56 23.17 0.54
C GLY A 267 -15.58 24.34 1.52
N GLU A 268 -16.76 24.83 1.88
CA GLU A 268 -16.91 25.92 2.85
C GLU A 268 -16.41 25.52 4.24
N MET A 269 -16.75 24.30 4.70
CA MET A 269 -16.24 23.79 5.97
C MET A 269 -14.71 23.74 6.03
N VAL A 270 -14.07 23.24 4.97
CA VAL A 270 -12.60 23.18 4.88
C VAL A 270 -12.03 24.60 4.91
N SER A 271 -12.62 25.54 4.18
CA SER A 271 -12.17 26.94 4.12
C SER A 271 -12.27 27.66 5.47
N LEU A 272 -13.23 27.30 6.31
CA LEU A 272 -13.43 27.86 7.65
C LEU A 272 -12.59 27.14 8.72
N LEU A 273 -12.38 25.83 8.59
CA LEU A 273 -11.68 25.01 9.54
C LEU A 273 -10.16 25.17 9.49
N HIS A 274 -9.59 25.10 8.27
CA HIS A 274 -8.13 25.05 8.12
C HIS A 274 -7.39 26.26 8.70
N PRO A 275 -7.83 27.51 8.51
CA PRO A 275 -7.18 28.67 9.13
C PRO A 275 -7.12 28.57 10.65
N GLN A 276 -8.18 28.08 11.29
CA GLN A 276 -8.23 27.91 12.75
C GLN A 276 -7.23 26.84 13.22
N LEU A 277 -7.16 25.69 12.51
CA LEU A 277 -6.19 24.65 12.86
C LEU A 277 -4.74 25.10 12.63
N LYS A 278 -4.49 25.87 11.57
CA LYS A 278 -3.18 26.46 11.28
C LYS A 278 -2.75 27.48 12.34
N GLU A 279 -3.69 28.29 12.85
CA GLU A 279 -3.44 29.21 13.95
C GLU A 279 -3.10 28.46 15.25
N GLU A 280 -3.71 27.31 15.49
CA GLU A 280 -3.38 26.42 16.60
C GLU A 280 -2.06 25.65 16.37
N GLY A 281 -1.43 25.78 15.19
CA GLY A 281 -0.15 25.19 14.84
C GLY A 281 -0.23 23.79 14.26
N TYR A 282 -1.40 23.37 13.75
CA TYR A 282 -1.52 22.10 13.03
C TYR A 282 -1.02 22.25 11.59
N GLU A 283 -0.27 21.23 11.13
CA GLU A 283 0.18 21.04 9.75
C GLU A 283 -0.70 20.00 9.08
N ALA A 284 -1.24 20.33 7.90
CA ALA A 284 -1.95 19.36 7.09
C ALA A 284 -0.96 18.43 6.36
N VAL A 285 -1.21 17.13 6.43
CA VAL A 285 -0.41 16.09 5.76
C VAL A 285 -1.32 15.06 5.09
N THR A 286 -0.78 14.28 4.14
CA THR A 286 -1.50 13.14 3.60
C THR A 286 -1.45 11.95 4.57
N VAL A 287 -2.36 11.00 4.40
CA VAL A 287 -2.36 9.75 5.17
C VAL A 287 -1.05 8.98 4.98
N SER A 288 -0.50 8.97 3.75
CA SER A 288 0.80 8.35 3.46
C SER A 288 1.98 8.96 4.22
N GLN A 289 1.92 10.26 4.49
CA GLN A 289 2.97 10.96 5.24
C GLN A 289 2.86 10.73 6.75
N MET A 290 1.68 10.36 7.24
CA MET A 290 1.38 10.23 8.66
C MET A 290 1.43 8.79 9.17
N ILE A 291 0.88 7.83 8.41
CA ILE A 291 0.78 6.43 8.84
C ILE A 291 2.13 5.75 8.83
N VAL A 292 2.46 5.06 9.92
CA VAL A 292 3.65 4.21 10.05
C VAL A 292 3.29 2.80 9.58
N LYS A 293 4.10 2.24 8.69
CA LYS A 293 3.84 0.92 8.09
C LYS A 293 4.45 -0.24 8.87
N GLU A 294 5.45 0.02 9.71
CA GLU A 294 6.21 -0.98 10.45
C GLU A 294 6.53 -0.45 11.87
N ASN A 295 6.74 -1.35 12.82
CA ASN A 295 7.17 -1.02 14.19
C ASN A 295 6.22 -0.05 14.90
N TYR A 296 4.96 -0.47 15.01
CA TYR A 296 3.92 0.24 15.74
C TYR A 296 3.03 -0.72 16.53
N SER A 297 2.32 -0.21 17.50
CA SER A 297 1.19 -0.85 18.19
C SER A 297 -0.09 -0.07 17.97
N MET A 298 -1.23 -0.71 18.22
CA MET A 298 -2.55 -0.08 18.13
C MET A 298 -3.17 0.07 19.52
N GLU A 299 -3.87 1.16 19.74
CA GLU A 299 -4.79 1.34 20.88
C GLU A 299 -6.21 0.90 20.51
N THR A 300 -7.07 0.77 21.53
CA THR A 300 -8.46 0.30 21.36
C THR A 300 -9.37 1.31 20.64
N ASP A 301 -8.96 2.56 20.51
CA ASP A 301 -9.62 3.60 19.71
C ASP A 301 -9.11 3.67 18.25
N GLY A 302 -8.24 2.72 17.84
CA GLY A 302 -7.64 2.72 16.52
C GLY A 302 -6.48 3.70 16.35
N ARG A 303 -5.93 4.23 17.46
CA ARG A 303 -4.73 5.07 17.39
C ARG A 303 -3.49 4.22 17.18
N GLN A 304 -2.71 4.56 16.19
CA GLN A 304 -1.42 3.94 15.87
C GLN A 304 -0.30 4.61 16.68
N ILE A 305 0.46 3.82 17.44
CA ILE A 305 1.56 4.28 18.28
C ILE A 305 2.89 3.77 17.72
N PRO A 306 3.73 4.62 17.11
CA PRO A 306 5.06 4.21 16.64
C PRO A 306 5.97 3.77 17.79
N GLU A 307 6.71 2.66 17.64
CA GLU A 307 7.61 2.15 18.70
C GLU A 307 8.74 3.14 19.07
N SER A 308 9.11 4.03 18.16
CA SER A 308 10.09 5.09 18.45
C SER A 308 9.61 6.05 19.54
N GLN A 309 8.30 6.19 19.72
CA GLN A 309 7.70 7.06 20.76
C GLN A 309 7.44 6.31 22.06
N ASN A 310 7.17 5.00 22.01
CA ASN A 310 7.01 4.17 23.21
C ASN A 310 8.27 4.15 24.11
N LYS A 311 9.48 4.30 23.54
CA LYS A 311 10.73 4.37 24.31
C LYS A 311 10.91 5.64 25.13
N ALA A 312 10.23 6.73 24.78
CA ALA A 312 10.32 8.00 25.49
C ALA A 312 9.46 8.06 26.77
N ILE A 313 8.49 7.14 26.91
CA ILE A 313 7.58 7.09 28.08
C ILE A 313 8.20 6.30 29.24
N PHE A 314 9.18 5.41 28.97
CA PHE A 314 9.83 4.53 29.94
C PHE A 314 11.29 4.91 30.24
N SER A 315 11.77 6.05 29.78
CA SER A 315 13.10 6.64 30.08
C SER A 315 12.95 7.85 30.99
#